data_8f5ec9203f0c93a5fd6e57557109f262
#
_entry.id   8f5ec9203f0c93a5fd6e57557109f262
#
_cell.length_a   1.000
_cell.length_b   1.000
_cell.length_c   1.000
_cell.angle_alpha   90.00
_cell.angle_beta   90.00
_cell.angle_gamma   90.00
#
_symmetry.space_group_name_H-M   'P 1'
#
loop_
_entity.id
_entity.type
_entity.pdbx_description
1 polymer ?
#
loop_
_entity_poly.entity_id
_entity_poly.type
_entity_poly.pdbx_seq_one_letter_code
_entity_poly.pdbx_strand_id
1 'polypeptide(L)'
;SFMAMTVVTVLWVLVAFGLCFGPSIGGIIGDPTKNFMFQGVTITSAWELAPTIPFLLFAFFQAKFAIITPALITGAFAERIRFWAYLLFMVLFILFIYAPLCHMTWHPDGLFFQWGVLDFAGGTVVHMSAGWAALAGAIFLGKRKVQKVNPARITYVLLGTGLLWFGWFGFNAGSAVGANGLAAQALATTTVAAAAAGMAWVFFDKILGHKVSAMGACIGAVVG
;
A
#
# COMPACT_ATOMS: atom_id res chain seq x y z
N SER A 1 -7.29 4.04 -9.41
CA SER A 1 -6.06 4.46 -8.69
C SER A 1 -6.03 5.97 -8.41
N PHE A 2 -6.25 6.85 -9.42
CA PHE A 2 -6.22 8.31 -9.18
C PHE A 2 -7.20 8.76 -8.09
N MET A 3 -8.44 8.25 -8.09
CA MET A 3 -9.44 8.56 -7.07
C MET A 3 -9.05 8.09 -5.66
N ALA A 4 -8.22 7.05 -5.53
CA ALA A 4 -7.68 6.68 -4.24
C ALA A 4 -6.78 7.78 -3.66
N MET A 5 -5.97 8.44 -4.49
CA MET A 5 -5.15 9.57 -4.04
C MET A 5 -5.99 10.72 -3.49
N THR A 6 -7.10 11.06 -4.15
CA THR A 6 -7.95 12.18 -3.71
C THR A 6 -8.78 11.82 -2.47
N VAL A 7 -9.54 10.73 -2.54
CA VAL A 7 -10.48 10.33 -1.46
C VAL A 7 -9.73 9.96 -0.19
N VAL A 8 -8.70 9.11 -0.31
CA VAL A 8 -7.98 8.64 0.86
C VAL A 8 -7.14 9.76 1.49
N THR A 9 -6.56 10.68 0.71
CA THR A 9 -5.82 11.81 1.27
C THR A 9 -6.73 12.70 2.12
N VAL A 10 -7.92 13.02 1.65
CA VAL A 10 -8.89 13.81 2.42
C VAL A 10 -9.29 13.07 3.71
N LEU A 11 -9.64 11.78 3.57
CA LEU A 11 -10.02 10.95 4.71
C LEU A 11 -8.88 10.81 5.73
N TRP A 12 -7.63 10.72 5.23
CA TRP A 12 -6.42 10.62 6.05
C TRP A 12 -6.22 11.83 6.93
N VAL A 13 -6.31 13.02 6.34
CA VAL A 13 -6.18 14.28 7.09
C VAL A 13 -7.33 14.45 8.08
N LEU A 14 -8.57 14.10 7.66
CA LEU A 14 -9.73 14.25 8.52
C LEU A 14 -9.67 13.35 9.76
N VAL A 15 -9.47 12.04 9.59
CA VAL A 15 -9.66 11.10 10.71
C VAL A 15 -8.76 9.87 10.65
N ALA A 16 -8.40 9.36 9.47
CA ALA A 16 -7.77 8.05 9.37
C ALA A 16 -6.36 8.03 9.96
N PHE A 17 -5.62 9.14 9.91
CA PHE A 17 -4.33 9.25 10.59
C PHE A 17 -4.48 9.05 12.11
N GLY A 18 -5.45 9.69 12.75
CA GLY A 18 -5.73 9.52 14.18
C GLY A 18 -6.14 8.08 14.53
N LEU A 19 -6.95 7.45 13.67
CA LEU A 19 -7.33 6.04 13.84
C LEU A 19 -6.13 5.08 13.74
N CYS A 20 -5.09 5.42 12.94
CA CYS A 20 -3.88 4.61 12.80
C CYS A 20 -2.84 4.88 13.89
N PHE A 21 -2.58 6.16 14.20
CA PHE A 21 -1.41 6.61 14.98
C PHE A 21 -1.75 7.47 16.19
N GLY A 22 -3.03 7.68 16.48
CA GLY A 22 -3.48 8.29 17.73
C GLY A 22 -3.33 7.35 18.93
N PRO A 23 -3.51 7.85 20.16
CA PRO A 23 -3.47 7.05 21.38
C PRO A 23 -4.33 5.79 21.27
N SER A 24 -3.80 4.66 21.72
CA SER A 24 -4.39 3.35 21.51
C SER A 24 -5.68 3.13 22.28
N ILE A 25 -6.70 2.61 21.61
CA ILE A 25 -7.93 2.11 22.23
C ILE A 25 -7.91 0.58 22.12
N GLY A 26 -7.56 -0.07 23.22
CA GLY A 26 -7.55 -1.54 23.34
C GLY A 26 -6.55 -2.26 22.44
N GLY A 27 -5.54 -1.58 21.92
CA GLY A 27 -4.54 -2.16 21.01
C GLY A 27 -5.06 -2.37 19.57
N ILE A 28 -6.30 -1.96 19.28
CA ILE A 28 -6.98 -2.27 17.99
C ILE A 28 -7.04 -1.05 17.09
N ILE A 29 -7.28 0.13 17.64
CA ILE A 29 -7.48 1.35 16.87
C ILE A 29 -7.03 2.56 17.67
N GLY A 30 -6.62 3.62 17.01
CA GLY A 30 -6.28 4.90 17.65
C GLY A 30 -7.51 5.75 17.94
N ASP A 31 -7.39 6.68 18.90
CA ASP A 31 -8.43 7.64 19.23
C ASP A 31 -8.67 8.63 18.07
N PRO A 32 -9.83 8.60 17.41
CA PRO A 32 -10.11 9.47 16.28
C PRO A 32 -10.22 10.95 16.63
N THR A 33 -10.42 11.28 17.91
CA THR A 33 -10.50 12.68 18.38
C THR A 33 -9.12 13.34 18.48
N LYS A 34 -8.07 12.54 18.59
CA LYS A 34 -6.70 13.00 18.53
C LYS A 34 -6.24 13.07 17.09
N ASN A 35 -5.44 14.05 16.76
CA ASN A 35 -4.97 14.34 15.41
C ASN A 35 -6.10 14.53 14.35
N PHE A 36 -7.35 14.74 14.79
CA PHE A 36 -8.44 15.15 13.88
C PHE A 36 -8.04 16.39 13.11
N MET A 37 -8.17 16.39 11.79
CA MET A 37 -7.69 17.44 10.90
C MET A 37 -6.20 17.80 11.13
N PHE A 38 -5.37 16.79 11.45
CA PHE A 38 -3.94 16.95 11.77
C PHE A 38 -3.65 17.86 12.97
N GLN A 39 -4.57 18.03 13.90
CA GLN A 39 -4.31 18.75 15.15
C GLN A 39 -3.13 18.10 15.88
N GLY A 40 -2.13 18.91 16.25
CA GLY A 40 -0.91 18.45 16.90
C GLY A 40 0.14 17.81 15.97
N VAL A 41 -0.16 17.62 14.69
CA VAL A 41 0.80 17.12 13.69
C VAL A 41 1.59 18.30 13.14
N THR A 42 2.83 18.48 13.58
CA THR A 42 3.62 19.67 13.28
C THR A 42 4.91 19.37 12.54
N ILE A 43 5.57 20.42 12.05
CA ILE A 43 6.89 20.32 11.42
C ILE A 43 8.04 20.33 12.44
N THR A 44 7.75 20.66 13.70
CA THR A 44 8.73 20.81 14.78
C THR A 44 8.74 19.65 15.77
N SER A 45 7.66 18.86 15.82
CA SER A 45 7.59 17.63 16.61
C SER A 45 7.97 16.41 15.76
N ALA A 46 8.33 15.33 16.43
CA ALA A 46 8.56 14.01 15.80
C ALA A 46 7.68 12.97 16.49
N TRP A 47 7.40 11.86 15.80
CA TRP A 47 6.78 10.70 16.41
C TRP A 47 7.85 9.83 17.06
N GLU A 48 7.49 9.10 18.13
CA GLU A 48 8.46 8.38 18.95
C GLU A 48 9.27 7.32 18.17
N LEU A 49 8.64 6.62 17.22
CA LEU A 49 9.34 5.66 16.35
C LEU A 49 9.95 6.29 15.09
N ALA A 50 9.81 7.59 14.89
CA ALA A 50 10.39 8.33 13.78
C ALA A 50 11.05 9.64 14.26
N PRO A 51 12.01 9.57 15.21
CA PRO A 51 12.52 10.76 15.88
C PRO A 51 13.38 11.66 14.99
N THR A 52 13.83 11.18 13.85
CA THR A 52 14.73 11.89 12.94
C THR A 52 14.01 12.66 11.84
N ILE A 53 12.68 12.54 11.75
CA ILE A 53 11.88 13.21 10.72
C ILE A 53 10.72 13.98 11.37
N PRO A 54 10.28 15.13 10.79
CA PRO A 54 9.13 15.87 11.28
C PRO A 54 7.86 15.02 11.29
N PHE A 55 7.01 15.19 12.30
CA PHE A 55 5.77 14.43 12.45
C PHE A 55 4.83 14.58 11.24
N LEU A 56 4.78 15.79 10.67
CA LEU A 56 4.02 16.03 9.44
C LEU A 56 4.54 15.21 8.26
N LEU A 57 5.87 15.07 8.12
CA LEU A 57 6.47 14.24 7.08
C LEU A 57 6.13 12.77 7.28
N PHE A 58 6.24 12.27 8.52
CA PHE A 58 5.80 10.92 8.89
C PHE A 58 4.32 10.70 8.53
N ALA A 59 3.44 11.64 8.88
CA ALA A 59 2.01 11.52 8.59
C ALA A 59 1.72 11.42 7.09
N PHE A 60 2.38 12.23 6.24
CA PHE A 60 2.22 12.14 4.79
C PHE A 60 2.96 10.96 4.15
N PHE A 61 4.05 10.48 4.75
CA PHE A 61 4.66 9.22 4.36
C PHE A 61 3.68 8.06 4.56
N GLN A 62 3.10 7.95 5.74
CA GLN A 62 2.10 6.92 6.06
C GLN A 62 0.82 7.03 5.21
N ALA A 63 0.44 8.24 4.79
CA ALA A 63 -0.66 8.43 3.84
C ALA A 63 -0.45 7.67 2.53
N LYS A 64 0.79 7.51 2.06
CA LYS A 64 1.08 6.80 0.79
C LYS A 64 0.70 5.32 0.87
N PHE A 65 0.90 4.70 2.03
CA PHE A 65 0.49 3.31 2.29
C PHE A 65 -1.04 3.18 2.32
N ALA A 66 -1.73 4.09 2.98
CA ALA A 66 -3.20 4.12 2.99
C ALA A 66 -3.79 4.34 1.59
N ILE A 67 -3.16 5.18 0.77
CA ILE A 67 -3.60 5.49 -0.59
C ILE A 67 -3.43 4.30 -1.53
N ILE A 68 -2.27 3.62 -1.48
CA ILE A 68 -1.98 2.54 -2.42
C ILE A 68 -2.81 1.29 -2.13
N THR A 69 -3.14 1.01 -0.87
CA THR A 69 -3.81 -0.24 -0.48
C THR A 69 -5.12 -0.48 -1.24
N PRO A 70 -6.13 0.41 -1.24
CA PRO A 70 -7.33 0.20 -2.05
C PRO A 70 -7.06 0.29 -3.56
N ALA A 71 -6.00 0.96 -3.99
CA ALA A 71 -5.63 0.98 -5.40
C ALA A 71 -5.16 -0.39 -5.90
N LEU A 72 -4.50 -1.20 -5.07
CA LEU A 72 -4.10 -2.57 -5.40
C LEU A 72 -5.31 -3.51 -5.61
N ILE A 73 -6.44 -3.24 -4.95
CA ILE A 73 -7.67 -4.04 -5.07
C ILE A 73 -8.41 -3.76 -6.39
N THR A 74 -8.09 -2.68 -7.08
CA THR A 74 -8.78 -2.21 -8.29
C THR A 74 -8.92 -3.30 -9.36
N GLY A 75 -7.91 -4.16 -9.54
CA GLY A 75 -7.93 -5.24 -10.52
C GLY A 75 -9.04 -6.27 -10.32
N ALA A 76 -9.42 -6.55 -9.06
CA ALA A 76 -10.52 -7.45 -8.74
C ALA A 76 -11.90 -6.85 -9.11
N PHE A 77 -12.02 -5.52 -9.06
CA PHE A 77 -13.28 -4.80 -9.25
C PHE A 77 -13.44 -4.15 -10.63
N ALA A 78 -12.35 -3.97 -11.37
CA ALA A 78 -12.36 -3.28 -12.67
C ALA A 78 -13.42 -3.86 -13.61
N GLU A 79 -14.21 -2.97 -14.24
CA GLU A 79 -15.32 -3.31 -15.17
C GLU A 79 -16.49 -4.10 -14.57
N ARG A 80 -16.52 -4.28 -13.22
CA ARG A 80 -17.48 -5.16 -12.55
C ARG A 80 -18.37 -4.45 -11.54
N ILE A 81 -17.96 -3.28 -11.03
CA ILE A 81 -18.71 -2.48 -10.07
C ILE A 81 -18.90 -1.05 -10.56
N ARG A 82 -19.94 -0.38 -10.05
CA ARG A 82 -20.20 1.03 -10.33
C ARG A 82 -19.15 1.89 -9.63
N PHE A 83 -18.79 3.01 -10.27
CA PHE A 83 -17.81 3.95 -9.76
C PHE A 83 -18.08 4.41 -8.32
N TRP A 84 -19.32 4.82 -8.01
CA TRP A 84 -19.71 5.27 -6.67
C TRP A 84 -19.61 4.16 -5.62
N ALA A 85 -19.95 2.93 -5.99
CA ALA A 85 -19.78 1.78 -5.10
C ALA A 85 -18.30 1.53 -4.76
N TYR A 86 -17.40 1.75 -5.71
CA TYR A 86 -15.97 1.65 -5.46
C TYR A 86 -15.46 2.79 -4.55
N LEU A 87 -15.97 4.02 -4.71
CA LEU A 87 -15.62 5.12 -3.80
C LEU A 87 -16.07 4.84 -2.37
N LEU A 88 -17.30 4.37 -2.18
CA LEU A 88 -17.80 3.98 -0.88
C LEU A 88 -16.99 2.83 -0.28
N PHE A 89 -16.65 1.81 -1.09
CA PHE A 89 -15.78 0.72 -0.68
C PHE A 89 -14.44 1.23 -0.16
N MET A 90 -13.78 2.17 -0.86
CA MET A 90 -12.50 2.73 -0.42
C MET A 90 -12.61 3.40 0.96
N VAL A 91 -13.67 4.20 1.19
CA VAL A 91 -13.89 4.86 2.48
C VAL A 91 -14.08 3.82 3.59
N LEU A 92 -14.96 2.85 3.39
CA LEU A 92 -15.25 1.81 4.38
C LEU A 92 -14.01 0.92 4.61
N PHE A 93 -13.27 0.57 3.56
CA PHE A 93 -12.04 -0.21 3.67
C PHE A 93 -10.98 0.50 4.51
N ILE A 94 -10.76 1.81 4.28
CA ILE A 94 -9.79 2.58 5.06
C ILE A 94 -10.21 2.66 6.53
N LEU A 95 -11.47 2.94 6.82
CA LEU A 95 -11.93 3.14 8.20
C LEU A 95 -12.00 1.84 9.00
N PHE A 96 -12.46 0.74 8.39
CA PHE A 96 -12.81 -0.48 9.12
C PHE A 96 -11.84 -1.65 8.93
N ILE A 97 -10.97 -1.59 7.93
CA ILE A 97 -9.98 -2.64 7.65
C ILE A 97 -8.57 -2.08 7.80
N TYR A 98 -8.23 -1.06 7.00
CA TYR A 98 -6.87 -0.54 6.96
C TYR A 98 -6.47 0.12 8.29
N ALA A 99 -7.27 1.03 8.83
CA ALA A 99 -6.90 1.77 10.03
C ALA A 99 -6.74 0.88 11.26
N PRO A 100 -7.65 -0.06 11.59
CA PRO A 100 -7.42 -1.00 12.67
C PRO A 100 -6.17 -1.86 12.45
N LEU A 101 -5.98 -2.41 11.24
CA LEU A 101 -4.83 -3.25 10.95
C LEU A 101 -3.51 -2.47 11.02
N CYS A 102 -3.50 -1.22 10.54
CA CYS A 102 -2.38 -0.30 10.65
C CYS A 102 -2.02 -0.02 12.11
N HIS A 103 -3.03 0.31 12.93
CA HIS A 103 -2.82 0.57 14.36
C HIS A 103 -2.30 -0.69 15.08
N MET A 104 -2.96 -1.82 14.89
CA MET A 104 -2.52 -3.08 15.52
C MET A 104 -1.08 -3.45 15.17
N THR A 105 -0.63 -3.14 13.95
CA THR A 105 0.67 -3.62 13.43
C THR A 105 1.80 -2.61 13.65
N TRP A 106 1.55 -1.32 13.51
CA TRP A 106 2.60 -0.28 13.49
C TRP A 106 2.59 0.66 14.70
N HIS A 107 1.51 0.70 15.48
CA HIS A 107 1.51 1.50 16.72
C HIS A 107 2.21 0.72 17.84
N PRO A 108 3.05 1.36 18.70
CA PRO A 108 3.73 0.67 19.82
C PRO A 108 2.80 -0.10 20.75
N ASP A 109 1.61 0.47 21.02
CA ASP A 109 0.59 -0.18 21.85
C ASP A 109 -0.37 -1.07 21.03
N GLY A 110 -0.08 -1.30 19.74
CA GLY A 110 -0.89 -2.14 18.87
C GLY A 110 -0.78 -3.62 19.20
N LEU A 111 -1.89 -4.36 19.09
CA LEU A 111 -1.97 -5.75 19.48
C LEU A 111 -0.93 -6.64 18.77
N PHE A 112 -0.77 -6.49 17.46
CA PHE A 112 0.20 -7.28 16.70
C PHE A 112 1.63 -6.84 16.94
N PHE A 113 1.85 -5.53 17.14
CA PHE A 113 3.14 -4.99 17.53
C PHE A 113 3.60 -5.59 18.86
N GLN A 114 2.72 -5.63 19.86
CA GLN A 114 2.99 -6.22 21.18
C GLN A 114 3.23 -7.73 21.10
N TRP A 115 2.67 -8.43 20.14
CA TRP A 115 2.96 -9.84 19.85
C TRP A 115 4.28 -10.07 19.12
N GLY A 116 4.99 -9.00 18.73
CA GLY A 116 6.25 -9.09 18.01
C GLY A 116 6.09 -9.38 16.51
N VAL A 117 4.91 -9.12 15.92
CA VAL A 117 4.72 -9.22 14.48
C VAL A 117 5.55 -8.16 13.78
N LEU A 118 6.38 -8.59 12.84
CA LEU A 118 7.25 -7.71 12.06
C LEU A 118 6.58 -7.38 10.72
N ASP A 119 6.33 -6.10 10.50
CA ASP A 119 5.90 -5.55 9.21
C ASP A 119 6.70 -4.28 8.93
N PHE A 120 7.76 -4.41 8.13
CA PHE A 120 8.67 -3.30 7.85
C PHE A 120 8.08 -2.26 6.90
N ALA A 121 7.42 -2.70 5.84
CA ALA A 121 6.94 -1.82 4.77
C ALA A 121 5.53 -2.17 4.25
N GLY A 122 4.69 -2.81 5.06
CA GLY A 122 3.29 -3.03 4.72
C GLY A 122 2.95 -4.43 4.20
N GLY A 123 3.77 -5.43 4.47
CA GLY A 123 3.46 -6.82 4.11
C GLY A 123 2.08 -7.25 4.62
N THR A 124 1.79 -6.96 5.88
CA THR A 124 0.50 -7.23 6.54
C THR A 124 -0.51 -6.12 6.25
N VAL A 125 -0.14 -4.88 6.56
CA VAL A 125 -1.06 -3.72 6.55
C VAL A 125 -1.55 -3.41 5.13
N VAL A 126 -0.68 -3.46 4.12
CA VAL A 126 -1.00 -3.10 2.73
C VAL A 126 -1.32 -4.35 1.89
N HIS A 127 -0.33 -5.25 1.76
CA HIS A 127 -0.41 -6.30 0.74
C HIS A 127 -1.34 -7.45 1.15
N MET A 128 -1.26 -7.92 2.38
CA MET A 128 -2.15 -8.98 2.86
C MET A 128 -3.60 -8.49 2.95
N SER A 129 -3.84 -7.28 3.48
CA SER A 129 -5.18 -6.70 3.56
C SER A 129 -5.80 -6.49 2.17
N ALA A 130 -5.03 -5.95 1.22
CA ALA A 130 -5.48 -5.76 -0.16
C ALA A 130 -5.74 -7.11 -0.86
N GLY A 131 -4.87 -8.10 -0.66
CA GLY A 131 -5.01 -9.44 -1.25
C GLY A 131 -6.27 -10.15 -0.77
N TRP A 132 -6.53 -10.17 0.54
CA TRP A 132 -7.75 -10.76 1.09
C TRP A 132 -9.02 -10.01 0.66
N ALA A 133 -8.99 -8.68 0.64
CA ALA A 133 -10.12 -7.89 0.15
C ALA A 133 -10.38 -8.12 -1.35
N ALA A 134 -9.32 -8.24 -2.16
CA ALA A 134 -9.44 -8.57 -3.59
C ALA A 134 -10.05 -9.97 -3.79
N LEU A 135 -9.60 -10.96 -3.01
CA LEU A 135 -10.14 -12.33 -3.06
C LEU A 135 -11.63 -12.35 -2.65
N ALA A 136 -11.97 -11.75 -1.53
CA ALA A 136 -13.36 -11.65 -1.07
C ALA A 136 -14.25 -10.96 -2.11
N GLY A 137 -13.77 -9.84 -2.68
CA GLY A 137 -14.47 -9.13 -3.74
C GLY A 137 -14.63 -9.95 -5.02
N ALA A 138 -13.61 -10.71 -5.40
CA ALA A 138 -13.68 -11.60 -6.58
C ALA A 138 -14.70 -12.74 -6.38
N ILE A 139 -14.73 -13.33 -5.18
CA ILE A 139 -15.71 -14.36 -4.80
C ILE A 139 -17.13 -13.78 -4.84
N PHE A 140 -17.34 -12.63 -4.21
CA PHE A 140 -18.63 -11.95 -4.15
C PHE A 140 -19.18 -11.60 -5.55
N LEU A 141 -18.33 -11.11 -6.43
CA LEU A 141 -18.73 -10.70 -7.79
C LEU A 141 -18.85 -11.90 -8.77
N GLY A 142 -18.33 -13.06 -8.41
CA GLY A 142 -18.39 -14.26 -9.24
C GLY A 142 -17.50 -14.18 -10.50
N LYS A 143 -17.81 -14.99 -11.51
CA LYS A 143 -17.02 -15.08 -12.76
C LYS A 143 -17.20 -13.84 -13.63
N ARG A 144 -16.12 -13.42 -14.33
CA ARG A 144 -16.20 -12.37 -15.35
C ARG A 144 -17.03 -12.84 -16.55
N LYS A 145 -17.91 -11.97 -17.05
CA LYS A 145 -18.70 -12.25 -18.27
C LYS A 145 -17.82 -12.25 -19.51
N VAL A 146 -16.81 -11.36 -19.57
CA VAL A 146 -15.83 -11.27 -20.65
C VAL A 146 -14.51 -11.84 -20.15
N GLN A 147 -14.07 -12.96 -20.74
CA GLN A 147 -12.88 -13.69 -20.29
C GLN A 147 -11.57 -13.21 -20.93
N LYS A 148 -11.61 -12.58 -22.12
CA LYS A 148 -10.43 -12.05 -22.81
C LYS A 148 -10.36 -10.54 -22.62
N VAL A 149 -9.46 -10.11 -21.74
CA VAL A 149 -9.12 -8.69 -21.58
C VAL A 149 -7.72 -8.50 -22.16
N ASN A 150 -7.63 -7.82 -23.28
CA ASN A 150 -6.35 -7.37 -23.82
C ASN A 150 -5.96 -6.05 -23.16
N PRO A 151 -4.68 -5.86 -22.77
CA PRO A 151 -4.21 -4.57 -22.27
C PRO A 151 -4.48 -3.48 -23.30
N ALA A 152 -5.13 -2.39 -22.91
CA ALA A 152 -5.53 -1.33 -23.81
C ALA A 152 -4.31 -0.64 -24.47
N ARG A 153 -3.26 -0.40 -23.68
CA ARG A 153 -2.02 0.27 -24.16
C ARG A 153 -0.81 -0.15 -23.33
N ILE A 154 0.08 -0.96 -23.90
CA ILE A 154 1.29 -1.46 -23.24
C ILE A 154 2.24 -0.33 -22.83
N THR A 155 2.36 0.74 -23.61
CA THR A 155 3.20 1.91 -23.30
C THR A 155 2.82 2.55 -21.96
N TYR A 156 1.54 2.67 -21.66
CA TYR A 156 1.10 3.18 -20.36
C TYR A 156 1.35 2.21 -19.20
N VAL A 157 1.32 0.91 -19.46
CA VAL A 157 1.70 -0.09 -18.45
C VAL A 157 3.19 0.00 -18.12
N LEU A 158 4.05 0.12 -19.15
CA LEU A 158 5.49 0.31 -18.96
C LEU A 158 5.79 1.60 -18.20
N LEU A 159 5.16 2.71 -18.56
CA LEU A 159 5.31 3.99 -17.86
C LEU A 159 4.85 3.87 -16.40
N GLY A 160 3.67 3.29 -16.17
CA GLY A 160 3.12 3.08 -14.83
C GLY A 160 4.00 2.18 -13.97
N THR A 161 4.54 1.11 -14.54
CA THR A 161 5.50 0.21 -13.87
C THR A 161 6.78 0.94 -13.49
N GLY A 162 7.35 1.74 -14.39
CA GLY A 162 8.55 2.53 -14.11
C GLY A 162 8.34 3.54 -12.99
N LEU A 163 7.22 4.27 -13.01
CA LEU A 163 6.86 5.22 -11.95
C LEU A 163 6.60 4.50 -10.61
N LEU A 164 5.95 3.34 -10.64
CA LEU A 164 5.71 2.54 -9.45
C LEU A 164 7.01 2.00 -8.87
N TRP A 165 7.91 1.46 -9.70
CA TRP A 165 9.23 0.98 -9.27
C TRP A 165 10.06 2.11 -8.65
N PHE A 166 10.09 3.28 -9.27
CA PHE A 166 10.75 4.46 -8.70
C PHE A 166 10.15 4.82 -7.32
N GLY A 167 8.82 4.83 -7.20
CA GLY A 167 8.13 5.10 -5.93
C GLY A 167 8.43 4.06 -4.85
N TRP A 168 8.72 2.81 -5.27
CA TRP A 168 9.01 1.71 -4.35
C TRP A 168 10.33 1.87 -3.59
N PHE A 169 11.28 2.60 -4.14
CA PHE A 169 12.49 2.98 -3.40
C PHE A 169 12.14 3.79 -2.15
N GLY A 170 11.26 4.78 -2.30
CA GLY A 170 10.73 5.52 -1.14
C GLY A 170 9.81 4.68 -0.25
N PHE A 171 9.04 3.77 -0.83
CA PHE A 171 8.15 2.88 -0.09
C PHE A 171 8.94 1.98 0.88
N ASN A 172 9.92 1.23 0.39
CA ASN A 172 10.70 0.29 1.20
C ASN A 172 11.82 0.99 1.98
N ALA A 173 12.71 1.75 1.33
CA ALA A 173 13.80 2.40 2.04
C ALA A 173 13.30 3.51 2.98
N GLY A 174 12.24 4.23 2.60
CA GLY A 174 11.60 5.22 3.45
C GLY A 174 10.98 4.64 4.73
N SER A 175 10.62 3.35 4.73
CA SER A 175 10.10 2.66 5.92
C SER A 175 11.11 2.53 7.07
N ALA A 176 12.40 2.77 6.81
CA ALA A 176 13.40 2.95 7.86
C ALA A 176 13.24 4.28 8.64
N VAL A 177 12.33 5.15 8.21
CA VAL A 177 12.01 6.48 8.77
C VAL A 177 13.23 7.35 9.10
N GLY A 178 14.30 7.17 8.33
CA GLY A 178 15.56 7.91 8.46
C GLY A 178 16.60 7.49 7.41
N ALA A 179 17.59 8.35 7.16
CA ALA A 179 18.72 8.07 6.27
C ALA A 179 19.80 7.27 7.04
N ASN A 180 19.65 5.95 7.08
CA ASN A 180 20.50 5.06 7.86
C ASN A 180 20.86 3.77 7.08
N GLY A 181 21.66 2.87 7.69
CA GLY A 181 22.07 1.60 7.08
C GLY A 181 20.90 0.70 6.69
N LEU A 182 19.81 0.71 7.47
CA LEU A 182 18.59 -0.07 7.16
C LEU A 182 17.91 0.46 5.88
N ALA A 183 17.83 1.78 5.72
CA ALA A 183 17.32 2.40 4.48
C ALA A 183 18.16 2.02 3.27
N ALA A 184 19.50 2.05 3.39
CA ALA A 184 20.41 1.67 2.32
C ALA A 184 20.26 0.18 1.95
N GLN A 185 20.16 -0.69 2.94
CA GLN A 185 19.93 -2.12 2.72
C GLN A 185 18.57 -2.38 2.04
N ALA A 186 17.50 -1.75 2.51
CA ALA A 186 16.17 -1.87 1.91
C ALA A 186 16.14 -1.38 0.47
N LEU A 187 16.85 -0.28 0.16
CA LEU A 187 17.02 0.22 -1.22
C LEU A 187 17.71 -0.81 -2.12
N ALA A 188 18.83 -1.37 -1.66
CA ALA A 188 19.60 -2.34 -2.42
C ALA A 188 18.81 -3.62 -2.69
N THR A 189 18.19 -4.20 -1.65
CA THR A 189 17.39 -5.43 -1.77
C THR A 189 16.18 -5.22 -2.66
N THR A 190 15.45 -4.11 -2.54
CA THR A 190 14.32 -3.76 -3.41
C THR A 190 14.74 -3.67 -4.87
N THR A 191 15.87 -3.01 -5.14
CA THR A 191 16.39 -2.86 -6.51
C THR A 191 16.70 -4.22 -7.13
N VAL A 192 17.46 -5.05 -6.41
CA VAL A 192 17.90 -6.36 -6.91
C VAL A 192 16.73 -7.34 -7.05
N ALA A 193 15.82 -7.39 -6.06
CA ALA A 193 14.68 -8.29 -6.08
C ALA A 193 13.74 -7.99 -7.26
N ALA A 194 13.37 -6.73 -7.46
CA ALA A 194 12.51 -6.33 -8.58
C ALA A 194 13.16 -6.63 -9.95
N ALA A 195 14.44 -6.34 -10.10
CA ALA A 195 15.18 -6.65 -11.34
C ALA A 195 15.26 -8.16 -11.59
N ALA A 196 15.61 -8.93 -10.57
CA ALA A 196 15.70 -10.39 -10.65
C ALA A 196 14.36 -11.04 -11.00
N ALA A 197 13.26 -10.59 -10.38
CA ALA A 197 11.93 -11.13 -10.63
C ALA A 197 11.44 -10.78 -12.04
N GLY A 198 11.69 -9.55 -12.54
CA GLY A 198 11.39 -9.18 -13.92
C GLY A 198 12.13 -10.06 -14.92
N MET A 199 13.43 -10.28 -14.69
CA MET A 199 14.26 -11.18 -15.51
C MET A 199 13.80 -12.63 -15.43
N ALA A 200 13.49 -13.13 -14.23
CA ALA A 200 12.99 -14.49 -14.03
C ALA A 200 11.68 -14.73 -14.79
N TRP A 201 10.76 -13.77 -14.78
CA TRP A 201 9.51 -13.88 -15.55
C TRP A 201 9.76 -14.08 -17.03
N VAL A 202 10.60 -13.22 -17.63
CA VAL A 202 10.98 -13.31 -19.04
C VAL A 202 11.66 -14.66 -19.38
N PHE A 203 12.53 -15.10 -18.49
CA PHE A 203 13.26 -16.36 -18.64
C PHE A 203 12.32 -17.58 -18.60
N PHE A 204 11.41 -17.64 -17.62
CA PHE A 204 10.47 -18.74 -17.51
C PHE A 204 9.43 -18.74 -18.63
N ASP A 205 8.92 -17.58 -19.08
CA ASP A 205 8.08 -17.51 -20.28
C ASP A 205 8.78 -18.17 -21.47
N LYS A 206 10.08 -17.88 -21.66
CA LYS A 206 10.85 -18.48 -22.75
C LYS A 206 11.00 -19.99 -22.62
N ILE A 207 11.36 -20.50 -21.44
CA ILE A 207 11.55 -21.94 -21.19
C ILE A 207 10.24 -22.71 -21.36
N LEU A 208 9.14 -22.15 -20.84
CA LEU A 208 7.82 -22.79 -20.91
C LEU A 208 7.17 -22.69 -22.31
N GLY A 209 7.87 -22.10 -23.29
CA GLY A 209 7.34 -21.93 -24.64
C GLY A 209 6.25 -20.86 -24.76
N HIS A 210 6.11 -20.01 -23.75
CA HIS A 210 5.19 -18.88 -23.79
C HIS A 210 5.80 -17.71 -24.58
N LYS A 211 4.93 -16.85 -25.11
CA LYS A 211 5.41 -15.62 -25.77
C LYS A 211 5.89 -14.64 -24.70
N VAL A 212 7.18 -14.35 -24.70
CA VAL A 212 7.77 -13.30 -23.86
C VAL A 212 7.04 -11.98 -24.12
N SER A 213 6.63 -11.30 -23.07
CA SER A 213 5.88 -10.06 -23.18
C SER A 213 6.38 -8.98 -22.23
N ALA A 214 6.27 -7.71 -22.66
CA ALA A 214 6.54 -6.57 -21.79
C ALA A 214 5.63 -6.55 -20.56
N MET A 215 4.40 -7.05 -20.69
CA MET A 215 3.47 -7.20 -19.58
C MET A 215 4.01 -8.15 -18.50
N GLY A 216 4.54 -9.32 -18.90
CA GLY A 216 5.14 -10.29 -17.98
C GLY A 216 6.35 -9.69 -17.24
N ALA A 217 7.24 -8.99 -17.96
CA ALA A 217 8.36 -8.29 -17.34
C ALA A 217 7.89 -7.23 -16.32
N CYS A 218 6.86 -6.44 -16.65
CA CYS A 218 6.27 -5.46 -15.74
C CYS A 218 5.70 -6.11 -14.48
N ILE A 219 4.95 -7.20 -14.64
CA ILE A 219 4.37 -7.93 -13.49
C ILE A 219 5.50 -8.46 -12.60
N GLY A 220 6.49 -9.13 -13.20
CA GLY A 220 7.65 -9.64 -12.47
C GLY A 220 8.36 -8.56 -11.67
N ALA A 221 8.67 -7.41 -12.28
CA ALA A 221 9.34 -6.29 -11.61
C ALA A 221 8.52 -5.70 -10.44
N VAL A 222 7.18 -5.68 -10.54
CA VAL A 222 6.31 -5.13 -9.49
C VAL A 222 6.14 -6.08 -8.31
N VAL A 223 6.17 -7.41 -8.53
CA VAL A 223 5.93 -8.40 -7.46
C VAL A 223 7.22 -8.91 -6.80
N GLY A 224 8.37 -8.62 -7.38
CA GLY A 224 9.69 -8.96 -6.85
C GLY A 224 10.17 -7.99 -5.81
#